data_3fdfddac1407970964c2d3fb1b0d3ca6
#
_entry.id   3fdfddac1407970964c2d3fb1b0d3ca6
#
_cell.length_a   1.000
_cell.length_b   1.000
_cell.length_c   1.000
_cell.angle_alpha   90.00
_cell.angle_beta   90.00
_cell.angle_gamma   90.00
#
_symmetry.space_group_name_H-M   'P 1'
#
loop_
_entity.id
_entity.type
_entity.pdbx_description
1 polymer ?
#
loop_
_entity_poly.entity_id
_entity_poly.type
_entity_poly.pdbx_seq_one_letter_code
_entity_poly.pdbx_strand_id
1 'polypeptide(L)'
;GENFKSIIVEGRGFESQWSTTGKKLLYSVYSGRSDYKPELWIVNAEGDSIGTGRKMLNLNTWSEKCAFTDDRFVYCAVPTQMQTGAGFAPGLADTTNDKIYKIDTETGIKTELQTDGYHTVDSMFVGDDNKTIYFTDKNSTGLFSVPI
;
A
#
# COMPACT_ATOMS: atom_id res chain seq x y z
N GLY A 1 -28.63 -14.17 -18.43
CA GLY A 1 -27.19 -14.01 -18.47
C GLY A 1 -26.63 -13.59 -17.13
N GLU A 2 -25.39 -13.88 -16.95
CA GLU A 2 -24.70 -13.49 -15.74
C GLU A 2 -24.13 -12.08 -15.88
N ASN A 3 -24.29 -11.28 -14.84
CA ASN A 3 -23.69 -9.96 -14.78
C ASN A 3 -22.35 -10.05 -14.06
N PHE A 4 -21.30 -9.69 -14.77
CA PHE A 4 -19.97 -9.60 -14.18
C PHE A 4 -19.78 -8.24 -13.53
N LYS A 5 -19.39 -8.26 -12.26
CA LYS A 5 -18.98 -7.04 -11.57
C LYS A 5 -17.51 -6.79 -11.86
N SER A 6 -17.15 -5.55 -12.06
CA SER A 6 -15.77 -5.16 -12.35
C SER A 6 -15.34 -3.94 -11.56
N ILE A 7 -14.05 -3.84 -11.35
CA ILE A 7 -13.41 -2.67 -10.76
C ILE A 7 -12.66 -1.96 -11.88
N ILE A 8 -12.97 -0.69 -12.10
CA ILE A 8 -12.29 0.11 -13.11
C ILE A 8 -11.03 0.71 -12.47
N VAL A 9 -9.89 0.44 -13.09
CA VAL A 9 -8.60 0.94 -12.66
C VAL A 9 -8.01 1.80 -13.76
N GLU A 10 -7.73 3.06 -13.46
CA GLU A 10 -7.08 3.97 -14.39
C GLU A 10 -5.58 4.00 -14.10
N GLY A 11 -4.79 3.58 -15.09
CA GLY A 11 -3.33 3.55 -14.97
C GLY A 11 -2.74 2.21 -15.35
N ARG A 12 -1.43 2.12 -15.17
CA ARG A 12 -0.61 0.95 -15.51
C ARG A 12 0.05 0.38 -14.26
N GLY A 13 0.64 -0.80 -14.41
CA GLY A 13 1.40 -1.43 -13.33
C GLY A 13 0.53 -1.82 -12.14
N PHE A 14 -0.70 -2.26 -12.43
CA PHE A 14 -1.65 -2.64 -11.38
C PHE A 14 -1.08 -3.73 -10.49
N GLU A 15 -1.00 -3.43 -9.19
CA GLU A 15 -0.71 -4.36 -8.12
C GLU A 15 -1.76 -4.18 -7.05
N SER A 16 -2.15 -5.24 -6.38
CA SER A 16 -3.24 -5.17 -5.42
C SER A 16 -3.02 -6.06 -4.21
N GLN A 17 -3.74 -5.71 -3.15
CA GLN A 17 -3.82 -6.48 -1.91
C GLN A 17 -5.24 -6.39 -1.36
N TRP A 18 -5.81 -7.54 -0.99
CA TRP A 18 -7.13 -7.59 -0.36
C TRP A 18 -7.03 -7.16 1.11
N SER A 19 -8.08 -6.49 1.60
CA SER A 19 -8.23 -6.27 3.04
C SER A 19 -8.48 -7.60 3.76
N THR A 20 -8.43 -7.60 5.08
CA THR A 20 -8.43 -8.82 5.89
C THR A 20 -9.58 -9.78 5.56
N THR A 21 -10.80 -9.27 5.32
CA THR A 21 -11.95 -10.10 4.96
C THR A 21 -12.34 -10.00 3.49
N GLY A 22 -11.54 -9.29 2.67
CA GLY A 22 -11.81 -9.13 1.25
C GLY A 22 -12.86 -8.09 0.90
N LYS A 23 -13.29 -7.27 1.87
CA LYS A 23 -14.30 -6.23 1.64
C LYS A 23 -13.77 -5.06 0.84
N LYS A 24 -12.47 -4.84 0.87
CA LYS A 24 -11.81 -3.76 0.16
C LYS A 24 -10.60 -4.28 -0.59
N LEU A 25 -10.24 -3.58 -1.66
CA LEU A 25 -9.03 -3.83 -2.43
C LEU A 25 -8.15 -2.58 -2.40
N LEU A 26 -6.93 -2.75 -1.92
CA LEU A 26 -5.89 -1.74 -2.01
C LEU A 26 -5.11 -1.99 -3.29
N TYR A 27 -4.87 -0.97 -4.08
CA TYR A 27 -4.09 -1.14 -5.30
C TYR A 27 -3.20 0.06 -5.59
N SER A 28 -2.16 -0.18 -6.36
CA SER A 28 -1.28 0.87 -6.85
C SER A 28 -1.21 0.82 -8.37
N VAL A 29 -1.16 2.01 -8.97
CA VAL A 29 -1.02 2.22 -10.41
C VAL A 29 -0.14 3.43 -10.65
N TYR A 30 0.41 3.57 -11.86
CA TYR A 30 1.11 4.77 -12.29
C TYR A 30 0.57 5.27 -13.62
N SER A 31 0.75 6.56 -13.88
CA SER A 31 0.34 7.17 -15.14
C SER A 31 1.17 8.44 -15.39
N GLY A 32 1.03 9.03 -16.57
CA GLY A 32 1.68 10.31 -16.87
C GLY A 32 1.24 11.44 -15.94
N ARG A 33 -0.01 11.37 -15.44
CA ARG A 33 -0.54 12.34 -14.48
C ARG A 33 0.21 12.32 -13.15
N SER A 34 0.76 11.19 -12.76
CA SER A 34 1.53 11.04 -11.51
C SER A 34 3.04 11.13 -11.73
N ASP A 35 3.52 11.62 -12.87
CA ASP A 35 4.93 11.57 -13.28
C ASP A 35 5.48 10.15 -13.31
N TYR A 36 4.61 9.18 -13.62
CA TYR A 36 4.93 7.76 -13.59
C TYR A 36 5.44 7.28 -12.23
N LYS A 37 4.94 7.92 -11.16
CA LYS A 37 5.14 7.48 -9.78
C LYS A 37 3.98 6.59 -9.38
N PRO A 38 4.19 5.57 -8.52
CA PRO A 38 3.08 4.77 -8.04
C PRO A 38 2.13 5.61 -7.18
N GLU A 39 0.84 5.42 -7.38
CA GLU A 39 -0.21 6.04 -6.56
C GLU A 39 -1.03 4.94 -5.91
N LEU A 40 -1.35 5.10 -4.64
CA LEU A 40 -2.07 4.13 -3.84
C LEU A 40 -3.56 4.49 -3.78
N TRP A 41 -4.42 3.50 -4.04
CA TRP A 41 -5.88 3.63 -4.07
C TRP A 41 -6.55 2.56 -3.24
N ILE A 42 -7.75 2.86 -2.76
CA ILE A 42 -8.63 1.90 -2.09
C ILE A 42 -9.99 1.90 -2.79
N VAL A 43 -10.64 0.75 -2.85
CA VAL A 43 -11.95 0.59 -3.49
C VAL A 43 -12.73 -0.51 -2.78
N ASN A 44 -14.06 -0.38 -2.77
CA ASN A 44 -14.94 -1.43 -2.25
C ASN A 44 -14.91 -2.64 -3.20
N ALA A 45 -14.84 -3.84 -2.63
CA ALA A 45 -14.69 -5.08 -3.36
C ALA A 45 -15.67 -6.16 -2.92
N GLU A 46 -16.73 -5.80 -2.21
CA GLU A 46 -17.70 -6.74 -1.66
C GLU A 46 -19.08 -6.57 -2.30
N GLY A 47 -19.65 -7.68 -2.78
CA GLY A 47 -21.05 -7.78 -3.19
C GLY A 47 -21.44 -6.73 -4.24
N ASP A 48 -22.59 -6.11 -4.04
CA ASP A 48 -23.11 -5.11 -4.96
C ASP A 48 -22.35 -3.78 -4.91
N SER A 49 -21.51 -3.59 -3.88
CA SER A 49 -20.69 -2.38 -3.75
C SER A 49 -19.36 -2.45 -4.51
N ILE A 50 -19.06 -3.55 -5.18
CA ILE A 50 -17.80 -3.73 -5.94
C ILE A 50 -17.58 -2.55 -6.88
N GLY A 51 -16.40 -1.93 -6.79
CA GLY A 51 -16.00 -0.82 -7.65
C GLY A 51 -16.44 0.55 -7.17
N THR A 52 -17.28 0.63 -6.15
CA THR A 52 -17.70 1.91 -5.56
C THR A 52 -16.70 2.39 -4.51
N GLY A 53 -16.80 3.66 -4.14
CA GLY A 53 -15.96 4.23 -3.09
C GLY A 53 -14.48 4.28 -3.44
N ARG A 54 -14.14 4.34 -4.73
CA ARG A 54 -12.76 4.45 -5.18
C ARG A 54 -12.16 5.78 -4.69
N LYS A 55 -11.04 5.68 -3.98
CA LYS A 55 -10.41 6.82 -3.33
C LYS A 55 -8.90 6.73 -3.43
N MET A 56 -8.26 7.82 -3.86
CA MET A 56 -6.81 7.95 -3.81
C MET A 56 -6.38 8.25 -2.37
N LEU A 57 -5.36 7.55 -1.90
CA LEU A 57 -4.86 7.73 -0.53
C LEU A 57 -3.75 8.79 -0.44
N ASN A 58 -3.34 9.36 -1.58
CA ASN A 58 -2.33 10.42 -1.66
C ASN A 58 -0.97 10.01 -1.08
N LEU A 59 -0.58 8.78 -1.35
CA LEU A 59 0.73 8.24 -1.01
C LEU A 59 1.35 7.63 -2.27
N ASN A 60 2.64 7.91 -2.46
CA ASN A 60 3.41 7.34 -3.56
C ASN A 60 4.14 6.10 -3.06
N THR A 61 3.47 4.96 -3.15
CA THR A 61 4.03 3.66 -2.79
C THR A 61 3.27 2.55 -3.51
N TRP A 62 3.76 1.32 -3.34
CA TRP A 62 3.17 0.13 -3.93
C TRP A 62 2.36 -0.63 -2.89
N SER A 63 1.27 -1.26 -3.32
CA SER A 63 0.40 -2.04 -2.43
C SER A 63 1.13 -3.20 -1.74
N GLU A 64 2.18 -3.75 -2.35
CA GLU A 64 3.00 -4.81 -1.75
C GLU A 64 3.79 -4.36 -0.51
N LYS A 65 3.97 -3.05 -0.33
CA LYS A 65 4.62 -2.47 0.84
C LYS A 65 3.64 -2.12 1.95
N CYS A 66 2.47 -2.71 1.92
CA CYS A 66 1.37 -2.46 2.85
C CYS A 66 0.89 -3.74 3.53
N ALA A 67 0.24 -3.59 4.68
CA ALA A 67 -0.42 -4.69 5.38
C ALA A 67 -1.66 -4.17 6.12
N PHE A 68 -2.79 -4.88 5.96
CA PHE A 68 -4.03 -4.55 6.66
C PHE A 68 -4.05 -5.19 8.06
N THR A 69 -4.54 -4.45 9.05
CA THR A 69 -4.89 -5.00 10.36
C THR A 69 -6.35 -5.42 10.40
N ASP A 70 -7.20 -4.75 9.64
CA ASP A 70 -8.62 -5.05 9.45
C ASP A 70 -9.06 -4.53 8.08
N ASP A 71 -10.35 -4.40 7.82
CA ASP A 71 -10.83 -3.89 6.54
C ASP A 71 -10.79 -2.38 6.41
N ARG A 72 -10.44 -1.66 7.47
CA ARG A 72 -10.38 -0.20 7.50
C ARG A 72 -8.98 0.35 7.55
N PHE A 73 -8.13 -0.19 8.44
CA PHE A 73 -6.78 0.34 8.67
C PHE A 73 -5.72 -0.46 7.94
N VAL A 74 -4.83 0.25 7.27
CA VAL A 74 -3.70 -0.34 6.58
C VAL A 74 -2.41 0.39 6.98
N TYR A 75 -1.33 -0.36 7.07
CA TYR A 75 0.00 0.19 7.33
C TYR A 75 0.81 0.07 6.05
N CYS A 76 1.43 1.16 5.64
CA CYS A 76 2.23 1.19 4.41
C CYS A 76 3.60 1.81 4.64
N ALA A 77 4.62 1.19 4.06
CA ALA A 77 5.93 1.79 3.93
C ALA A 77 5.94 2.68 2.70
N VAL A 78 6.38 3.92 2.87
CA VAL A 78 6.33 4.93 1.83
C VAL A 78 7.72 5.53 1.66
N PRO A 79 8.33 5.43 0.46
CA PRO A 79 9.63 6.06 0.21
C PRO A 79 9.60 7.56 0.53
N THR A 80 10.61 8.02 1.22
CA THR A 80 10.72 9.45 1.60
C THR A 80 10.89 10.36 0.41
N GLN A 81 11.40 9.81 -0.71
CA GLN A 81 11.50 10.48 -1.99
C GLN A 81 11.08 9.50 -3.07
N MET A 82 10.34 9.97 -4.05
CA MET A 82 9.92 9.15 -5.18
C MET A 82 10.37 9.82 -6.48
N GLN A 83 11.16 9.08 -7.25
CA GLN A 83 11.66 9.58 -8.52
C GLN A 83 10.60 9.42 -9.61
N THR A 84 10.61 10.35 -10.56
CA THR A 84 9.83 10.22 -11.79
C THR A 84 10.18 8.89 -12.47
N GLY A 85 9.14 8.15 -12.86
CA GLY A 85 9.32 6.86 -13.53
C GLY A 85 9.42 5.66 -12.61
N ALA A 86 9.43 5.84 -11.28
CA ALA A 86 9.56 4.73 -10.34
C ALA A 86 8.39 3.73 -10.44
N GLY A 87 7.23 4.15 -10.95
CA GLY A 87 6.09 3.26 -11.13
C GLY A 87 6.37 2.13 -12.11
N PHE A 88 7.05 2.41 -13.21
CA PHE A 88 7.45 1.38 -14.17
C PHE A 88 8.88 0.85 -13.95
N ALA A 89 9.67 1.53 -13.13
CA ALA A 89 11.03 1.13 -12.77
C ALA A 89 11.20 1.14 -11.25
N PRO A 90 10.55 0.20 -10.52
CA PRO A 90 10.51 0.21 -9.05
C PRO A 90 11.91 0.18 -8.40
N GLY A 91 12.91 -0.38 -9.08
CA GLY A 91 14.29 -0.40 -8.61
C GLY A 91 14.87 0.97 -8.29
N LEU A 92 14.29 2.05 -8.84
CA LEU A 92 14.69 3.41 -8.50
C LEU A 92 14.50 3.76 -7.02
N ALA A 93 13.62 3.04 -6.33
CA ALA A 93 13.36 3.26 -4.90
C ALA A 93 14.09 2.25 -3.99
N ASP A 94 14.90 1.34 -4.53
CA ASP A 94 15.51 0.24 -3.78
C ASP A 94 16.51 0.69 -2.72
N THR A 95 17.02 1.91 -2.80
CA THR A 95 17.95 2.48 -1.81
C THR A 95 17.36 3.67 -1.07
N THR A 96 16.09 3.97 -1.28
CA THR A 96 15.41 5.08 -0.61
C THR A 96 14.82 4.60 0.70
N ASN A 97 15.06 5.36 1.77
CA ASN A 97 14.48 5.06 3.06
C ASN A 97 12.96 5.25 3.07
N ASP A 98 12.27 4.36 3.73
CA ASP A 98 10.83 4.42 3.89
C ASP A 98 10.43 4.99 5.26
N LYS A 99 9.27 5.61 5.30
CA LYS A 99 8.52 5.87 6.53
C LYS A 99 7.32 4.95 6.55
N ILE A 100 6.90 4.51 7.72
CA ILE A 100 5.71 3.68 7.87
C ILE A 100 4.56 4.54 8.37
N TYR A 101 3.43 4.48 7.67
CA TYR A 101 2.21 5.20 8.02
C TYR A 101 1.08 4.24 8.32
N LYS A 102 0.32 4.56 9.36
CA LYS A 102 -1.02 4.02 9.58
C LYS A 102 -2.01 4.86 8.79
N ILE A 103 -2.84 4.24 7.99
CA ILE A 103 -3.81 4.92 7.14
C ILE A 103 -5.21 4.45 7.51
N ASP A 104 -6.08 5.41 7.85
CA ASP A 104 -7.51 5.17 7.95
C ASP A 104 -8.10 5.29 6.54
N THR A 105 -8.47 4.16 5.94
CA THR A 105 -8.95 4.16 4.56
C THR A 105 -10.33 4.82 4.39
N GLU A 106 -11.07 5.02 5.47
CA GLU A 106 -12.36 5.72 5.42
C GLU A 106 -12.19 7.24 5.43
N THR A 107 -11.30 7.75 6.28
CA THR A 107 -11.11 9.19 6.44
C THR A 107 -9.94 9.73 5.63
N GLY A 108 -8.99 8.88 5.24
CA GLY A 108 -7.74 9.28 4.61
C GLY A 108 -6.69 9.79 5.57
N ILE A 109 -6.95 9.79 6.88
CA ILE A 109 -5.99 10.25 7.88
C ILE A 109 -4.80 9.31 7.93
N LYS A 110 -3.59 9.89 7.88
CA LYS A 110 -2.32 9.18 7.92
C LYS A 110 -1.55 9.57 9.17
N THR A 111 -1.02 8.58 9.87
CA THR A 111 -0.21 8.78 11.08
C THR A 111 1.11 8.08 10.91
N GLU A 112 2.22 8.81 11.03
CA GLU A 112 3.55 8.22 10.93
C GLU A 112 3.88 7.41 12.18
N LEU A 113 4.43 6.21 11.99
CA LEU A 113 5.01 5.40 13.05
C LEU A 113 6.50 5.67 13.14
N GLN A 114 7.01 5.77 14.37
CA GLN A 114 8.45 5.86 14.59
C GLN A 114 9.08 4.47 14.49
N THR A 115 10.14 4.37 13.69
CA THR A 115 10.90 3.13 13.52
C THR A 115 12.35 3.35 13.90
N ASP A 116 13.01 2.30 14.37
CA ASP A 116 14.43 2.34 14.65
C ASP A 116 15.22 2.17 13.36
N GLY A 117 16.11 3.11 13.09
CA GLY A 117 16.99 3.06 11.93
C GLY A 117 16.31 3.42 10.61
N TYR A 118 17.01 3.18 9.52
CA TYR A 118 16.56 3.47 8.16
C TYR A 118 16.37 2.16 7.41
N HIS A 119 15.20 2.00 6.78
CA HIS A 119 14.85 0.78 6.09
C HIS A 119 14.21 1.06 4.74
N THR A 120 14.53 0.24 3.76
CA THR A 120 13.78 0.13 2.51
C THR A 120 12.98 -1.16 2.58
N VAL A 121 11.70 -1.05 2.88
CA VAL A 121 10.84 -2.20 3.12
C VAL A 121 10.61 -2.99 1.84
N ASP A 122 10.83 -4.29 1.89
CA ASP A 122 10.55 -5.20 0.78
C ASP A 122 9.14 -5.77 0.89
N SER A 123 8.84 -6.43 2.00
CA SER A 123 7.50 -6.95 2.28
C SER A 123 7.12 -6.67 3.73
N MET A 124 5.81 -6.61 3.99
CA MET A 124 5.28 -6.26 5.29
C MET A 124 4.11 -7.19 5.64
N PHE A 125 3.99 -7.58 6.90
CA PHE A 125 2.86 -8.34 7.38
C PHE A 125 2.55 -8.01 8.85
N VAL A 126 1.32 -8.28 9.25
CA VAL A 126 0.84 -8.06 10.61
C VAL A 126 0.97 -9.36 11.39
N GLY A 127 1.48 -9.28 12.62
CA GLY A 127 1.55 -10.44 13.50
C GLY A 127 0.16 -10.93 13.93
N ASP A 128 0.07 -12.18 14.36
CA ASP A 128 -1.19 -12.83 14.73
C ASP A 128 -1.91 -12.11 15.88
N ASP A 129 -1.17 -11.44 16.75
CA ASP A 129 -1.75 -10.66 17.86
C ASP A 129 -2.33 -9.30 17.42
N ASN A 130 -2.13 -8.93 16.16
CA ASN A 130 -2.54 -7.65 15.58
C ASN A 130 -1.92 -6.43 16.27
N LYS A 131 -0.77 -6.60 16.90
CA LYS A 131 -0.07 -5.57 17.69
C LYS A 131 1.32 -5.26 17.19
N THR A 132 1.79 -5.97 16.18
CA THR A 132 3.15 -5.84 15.67
C THR A 132 3.13 -5.93 14.15
N ILE A 133 3.83 -5.00 13.51
CA ILE A 133 4.14 -5.09 12.09
C ILE A 133 5.53 -5.68 11.95
N TYR A 134 5.65 -6.69 11.10
CA TYR A 134 6.92 -7.29 10.70
C TYR A 134 7.24 -6.92 9.26
N PHE A 135 8.50 -6.74 8.96
CA PHE A 135 8.92 -6.44 7.59
C PHE A 135 10.33 -6.94 7.29
N THR A 136 10.60 -7.13 6.02
CA THR A 136 11.94 -7.42 5.50
C THR A 136 12.45 -6.17 4.79
N ASP A 137 13.78 -6.06 4.69
CA ASP A 137 14.48 -4.92 4.09
C ASP A 137 15.18 -5.37 2.81
N LYS A 138 15.13 -4.55 1.76
CA LYS A 138 15.76 -4.87 0.47
C LYS A 138 17.29 -4.89 0.54
N ASN A 139 17.87 -4.18 1.50
CA ASN A 139 19.32 -3.96 1.57
C ASN A 139 20.00 -4.63 2.77
N SER A 140 19.24 -5.28 3.64
CA SER A 140 19.81 -6.00 4.78
C SER A 140 19.04 -7.27 5.06
N THR A 141 19.72 -8.26 5.61
CA THR A 141 19.11 -9.53 5.99
C THR A 141 18.44 -9.42 7.34
N GLY A 142 17.36 -10.15 7.51
CA GLY A 142 16.67 -10.26 8.80
C GLY A 142 15.22 -9.87 8.73
N LEU A 143 14.55 -10.05 9.86
CA LEU A 143 13.18 -9.68 10.07
C LEU A 143 13.15 -8.56 11.11
N PHE A 144 12.50 -7.48 10.75
CA PHE A 144 12.36 -6.29 11.59
C PHE A 144 10.93 -6.16 12.07
N SER A 145 10.72 -5.45 13.17
CA SER A 145 9.38 -5.26 13.73
C SER A 145 9.18 -3.86 14.28
N VAL A 146 7.93 -3.43 14.28
CA VAL A 146 7.51 -2.19 14.93
C VAL A 146 6.18 -2.44 15.65
N PRO A 147 6.05 -2.02 16.92
CA PRO A 147 4.79 -2.14 17.63
C PRO A 147 3.75 -1.15 17.09
N ILE A 148 2.50 -1.58 17.12
CA ILE A 148 1.37 -0.77 16.67
C ILE A 148 0.25 -0.72 17.68
#